data_41b8364fc2e2c16a69092951a96b5113
#
_entry.id   41b8364fc2e2c16a69092951a96b5113
#
_cell.length_a   1.000
_cell.length_b   1.000
_cell.length_c   1.000
_cell.angle_alpha   90.00
_cell.angle_beta   90.00
_cell.angle_gamma   90.00
#
_symmetry.space_group_name_H-M   'P 1'
#
loop_
_entity.id
_entity.type
_entity.pdbx_description
1 polymer ?
#
loop_
_entity_poly.entity_id
_entity_poly.type
_entity_poly.pdbx_seq_one_letter_code
_entity_poly.pdbx_strand_id
1 'polypeptide(L)'
;VRITRRLPVAFLGLTLALTACGTDASEPEDAEEATTETASADCGAPEAPADRAPIGDGTFPVTVTDALGEVTVEEAPERIVSLSPSNTESLFAIGAGDQVEAVDEFSDHPEEAPTTDLSGFIPNVEAISEYDPDLVILSDSAIDTAEQLVAVDIPTLVLPGATDLEDVYAQTRLLGEVTGNTEEADTEADRIETEFNEVVEAACAELGDTVLTFYQELDETLFSATSATFVGQIYDAFGLRNIADQAADGESGGYPQLSTEFVVEENPDLIFVSYGDESTIEAIAERPAFDTVAAVENDAVHLLDADIASRWGPRVVDFAELVGEAVKESAGR
;
A
#
# COMPACT_ATOMS: atom_id res chain seq x y z
N VAL A 1 -11.76 26.90 -8.35
CA VAL A 1 -10.34 26.58 -8.17
C VAL A 1 -9.63 26.62 -9.52
N ARG A 2 -8.48 27.27 -9.61
CA ARG A 2 -7.63 27.21 -10.80
C ARG A 2 -6.44 26.30 -10.51
N ILE A 3 -6.31 25.23 -11.29
CA ILE A 3 -5.14 24.35 -11.26
C ILE A 3 -4.36 24.55 -12.56
N THR A 4 -3.04 24.73 -12.44
CA THR A 4 -2.13 24.81 -13.58
C THR A 4 -1.08 23.72 -13.50
N ARG A 5 -0.92 22.94 -14.60
CA ARG A 5 0.09 21.88 -14.72
C ARG A 5 1.24 22.32 -15.62
N ARG A 6 2.47 21.97 -15.22
CA ARG A 6 3.65 22.09 -16.05
C ARG A 6 4.19 20.70 -16.39
N LEU A 7 4.12 20.32 -17.67
CA LEU A 7 4.70 19.07 -18.16
C LEU A 7 6.23 19.20 -18.24
N PRO A 8 7.01 18.23 -17.77
CA PRO A 8 8.45 18.24 -17.93
C PRO A 8 8.84 18.02 -19.40
N VAL A 9 9.57 18.95 -19.98
CA VAL A 9 10.16 18.80 -21.33
C VAL A 9 11.47 17.99 -21.16
N ALA A 10 11.41 16.70 -21.49
CA ALA A 10 12.57 15.83 -21.53
C ALA A 10 13.46 16.18 -22.73
N PHE A 11 14.63 16.77 -22.49
CA PHE A 11 15.68 16.93 -23.49
C PHE A 11 16.47 15.62 -23.59
N LEU A 12 16.23 14.90 -24.69
CA LEU A 12 16.98 13.67 -25.03
C LEU A 12 18.32 14.09 -25.69
N GLY A 13 19.39 14.11 -24.91
CA GLY A 13 20.76 14.29 -25.41
C GLY A 13 21.38 12.97 -25.81
N LEU A 14 21.46 12.70 -27.12
CA LEU A 14 22.11 11.52 -27.71
C LEU A 14 23.63 11.74 -27.77
N THR A 15 24.41 11.11 -26.87
CA THR A 15 25.88 11.02 -27.01
C THR A 15 26.28 9.63 -27.42
N LEU A 16 26.74 9.49 -28.68
CA LEU A 16 27.41 8.30 -29.19
C LEU A 16 28.85 8.26 -28.66
N ALA A 17 29.23 7.20 -27.94
CA ALA A 17 30.63 6.87 -27.70
C ALA A 17 30.93 5.47 -28.27
N LEU A 18 31.73 5.46 -29.33
CA LEU A 18 32.39 4.24 -29.82
C LEU A 18 33.64 3.98 -28.97
N THR A 19 33.77 2.76 -28.45
CA THR A 19 35.08 2.23 -28.06
C THR A 19 35.23 0.75 -28.42
N ALA A 20 36.43 0.45 -28.86
CA ALA A 20 36.87 -0.73 -29.59
C ALA A 20 37.08 -1.99 -28.74
N CYS A 21 37.06 -3.15 -29.44
CA CYS A 21 37.44 -4.46 -28.98
C CYS A 21 38.82 -4.57 -28.35
N GLY A 22 38.90 -5.32 -27.24
CA GLY A 22 40.11 -5.94 -26.75
C GLY A 22 39.74 -7.30 -26.17
N THR A 23 40.15 -8.36 -26.87
CA THR A 23 40.11 -9.76 -26.42
C THR A 23 41.23 -9.98 -25.42
N ASP A 24 40.92 -10.47 -24.24
CA ASP A 24 41.91 -11.22 -23.44
C ASP A 24 41.20 -12.36 -22.68
N ALA A 25 41.76 -13.54 -22.80
CA ALA A 25 41.27 -14.76 -22.18
C ALA A 25 41.91 -14.87 -20.79
N SER A 26 41.11 -15.05 -19.78
CA SER A 26 41.53 -15.47 -18.44
C SER A 26 40.60 -16.53 -17.89
N GLU A 27 41.20 -17.52 -17.30
CA GLU A 27 40.71 -18.79 -16.76
C GLU A 27 39.59 -18.65 -15.73
N PRO A 28 38.82 -19.70 -15.42
CA PRO A 28 37.74 -19.70 -14.47
C PRO A 28 38.28 -19.69 -13.04
N GLU A 29 38.11 -18.62 -12.31
CA GLU A 29 38.27 -18.61 -10.87
C GLU A 29 36.96 -19.04 -10.20
N ASP A 30 37.11 -19.94 -9.28
CA ASP A 30 36.27 -20.43 -8.19
C ASP A 30 34.83 -19.88 -8.10
N ALA A 31 33.88 -20.83 -8.19
CA ALA A 31 32.51 -20.64 -7.72
C ALA A 31 32.55 -20.26 -6.23
N GLU A 32 32.40 -18.98 -5.91
CA GLU A 32 31.95 -18.57 -4.60
C GLU A 32 30.56 -19.17 -4.39
N GLU A 33 30.47 -20.10 -3.43
CA GLU A 33 29.20 -20.50 -2.83
C GLU A 33 28.51 -19.20 -2.41
N ALA A 34 27.42 -18.86 -3.12
CA ALA A 34 26.46 -17.89 -2.63
C ALA A 34 25.94 -18.45 -1.28
N THR A 35 26.54 -18.01 -0.21
CA THR A 35 25.88 -18.08 1.09
C THR A 35 24.60 -17.25 0.92
N THR A 36 23.48 -17.93 0.83
CA THR A 36 22.17 -17.34 1.13
C THR A 36 22.28 -16.89 2.59
N GLU A 37 22.65 -15.62 2.79
CA GLU A 37 22.30 -14.93 4.02
C GLU A 37 20.77 -14.95 4.05
N THR A 38 20.24 -15.87 4.85
CA THR A 38 18.89 -15.73 5.36
C THR A 38 18.91 -14.42 6.14
N ALA A 39 18.41 -13.34 5.53
CA ALA A 39 18.11 -12.13 6.26
C ALA A 39 17.18 -12.57 7.40
N SER A 40 17.67 -12.51 8.63
CA SER A 40 16.80 -12.49 9.79
C SER A 40 15.99 -11.21 9.62
N ALA A 41 14.70 -11.33 9.39
CA ALA A 41 13.84 -10.17 9.45
C ALA A 41 13.99 -9.58 10.85
N ASP A 42 14.60 -8.41 10.95
CA ASP A 42 14.71 -7.71 12.22
C ASP A 42 13.31 -7.22 12.59
N CYS A 43 12.73 -7.79 13.66
CA CYS A 43 11.47 -7.33 14.17
C CYS A 43 11.63 -5.90 14.71
N GLY A 44 10.90 -4.96 14.16
CA GLY A 44 10.96 -3.56 14.54
C GLY A 44 10.34 -2.65 13.47
N ALA A 45 9.76 -1.55 13.90
CA ALA A 45 9.23 -0.55 13.01
C ALA A 45 10.33 0.03 12.10
N PRO A 46 10.03 0.34 10.84
CA PRO A 46 10.99 0.98 9.95
C PRO A 46 11.44 2.32 10.53
N GLU A 47 12.75 2.60 10.43
CA GLU A 47 13.27 3.91 10.85
C GLU A 47 12.73 5.00 9.92
N ALA A 48 12.12 6.04 10.52
CA ALA A 48 11.69 7.21 9.78
C ALA A 48 12.88 7.86 9.04
N PRO A 49 12.72 8.25 7.76
CA PRO A 49 13.78 8.92 7.05
C PRO A 49 14.18 10.23 7.74
N ALA A 50 15.49 10.46 7.83
CA ALA A 50 16.06 11.64 8.51
C ALA A 50 15.71 12.99 7.84
N ASP A 51 15.32 12.95 6.56
CA ASP A 51 15.06 14.10 5.70
C ASP A 51 13.64 14.03 5.12
N ARG A 52 12.60 14.09 5.97
CA ARG A 52 11.21 14.27 5.48
C ARG A 52 11.10 15.62 4.78
N ALA A 53 10.39 15.62 3.64
CA ALA A 53 10.10 16.87 2.95
C ALA A 53 9.34 17.82 3.90
N PRO A 54 9.70 19.12 3.94
CA PRO A 54 8.97 20.07 4.76
C PRO A 54 7.52 20.17 4.26
N ILE A 55 6.59 20.11 5.20
CA ILE A 55 5.17 20.31 4.93
C ILE A 55 4.95 21.78 4.60
N GLY A 56 4.10 22.06 3.60
CA GLY A 56 3.66 23.42 3.32
C GLY A 56 2.92 24.03 4.52
N ASP A 57 2.82 25.35 4.55
CA ASP A 57 2.12 26.06 5.63
C ASP A 57 0.59 26.18 5.40
N GLY A 58 0.05 25.45 4.40
CA GLY A 58 -1.36 25.49 4.03
C GLY A 58 -1.82 26.81 3.40
N THR A 59 -0.86 27.67 3.01
CA THR A 59 -1.19 28.97 2.40
C THR A 59 -1.32 28.81 0.90
N PHE A 60 -2.52 29.08 0.36
CA PHE A 60 -2.77 29.05 -1.07
C PHE A 60 -2.17 30.26 -1.81
N PRO A 61 -1.70 30.10 -3.05
CA PRO A 61 -1.67 28.85 -3.82
C PRO A 61 -0.65 27.83 -3.33
N VAL A 62 -1.03 26.56 -3.35
CA VAL A 62 -0.18 25.42 -2.99
C VAL A 62 0.28 24.71 -4.28
N THR A 63 1.55 24.35 -4.36
CA THR A 63 2.07 23.56 -5.49
C THR A 63 2.61 22.24 -4.95
N VAL A 64 2.04 21.13 -5.44
CA VAL A 64 2.43 19.77 -5.10
C VAL A 64 2.85 19.01 -6.35
N THR A 65 3.53 17.88 -6.16
CA THR A 65 3.88 16.95 -7.25
C THR A 65 3.01 15.71 -7.14
N ASP A 66 2.36 15.36 -8.24
CA ASP A 66 1.58 14.14 -8.38
C ASP A 66 2.15 13.22 -9.49
N ALA A 67 1.48 12.11 -9.81
CA ALA A 67 1.95 11.18 -10.85
C ALA A 67 2.01 11.80 -12.27
N LEU A 68 1.30 12.90 -12.53
CA LEU A 68 1.34 13.63 -13.80
C LEU A 68 2.27 14.86 -13.79
N GLY A 69 2.90 15.18 -12.67
CA GLY A 69 3.84 16.29 -12.53
C GLY A 69 3.42 17.36 -11.51
N GLU A 70 3.87 18.61 -11.69
CA GLU A 70 3.52 19.71 -10.79
C GLU A 70 2.05 20.15 -10.95
N VAL A 71 1.34 20.25 -9.84
CA VAL A 71 -0.05 20.72 -9.74
C VAL A 71 -0.09 21.91 -8.80
N THR A 72 -0.67 23.02 -9.23
CA THR A 72 -0.90 24.18 -8.38
C THR A 72 -2.40 24.32 -8.09
N VAL A 73 -2.73 24.31 -6.81
CA VAL A 73 -4.09 24.54 -6.29
C VAL A 73 -4.13 25.99 -5.81
N GLU A 74 -4.97 26.82 -6.46
CA GLU A 74 -5.02 28.27 -6.20
C GLU A 74 -5.77 28.64 -4.91
N GLU A 75 -6.76 27.84 -4.52
CA GLU A 75 -7.59 28.01 -3.32
C GLU A 75 -8.10 26.65 -2.85
N ALA A 76 -8.48 26.53 -1.56
CA ALA A 76 -8.99 25.29 -1.00
C ALA A 76 -10.20 24.77 -1.78
N PRO A 77 -10.24 23.49 -2.18
CA PRO A 77 -11.38 22.94 -2.88
C PRO A 77 -12.60 22.85 -1.96
N GLU A 78 -13.79 23.07 -2.53
CA GLU A 78 -15.07 22.97 -1.80
C GLU A 78 -15.89 21.73 -2.26
N ARG A 79 -15.52 21.13 -3.40
CA ARG A 79 -16.26 20.02 -4.04
C ARG A 79 -15.28 19.00 -4.60
N ILE A 80 -14.87 18.10 -3.74
CA ILE A 80 -13.94 17.02 -4.07
C ILE A 80 -14.70 15.78 -4.51
N VAL A 81 -14.32 15.20 -5.66
CA VAL A 81 -14.69 13.83 -6.02
C VAL A 81 -13.48 12.94 -5.79
N SER A 82 -13.58 11.99 -4.83
CA SER A 82 -12.52 11.06 -4.49
C SER A 82 -12.81 9.66 -5.04
N LEU A 83 -11.94 9.15 -5.90
CA LEU A 83 -12.11 7.86 -6.58
C LEU A 83 -11.00 6.87 -6.18
N SER A 84 -10.71 6.83 -4.88
CA SER A 84 -9.79 5.88 -4.24
C SER A 84 -10.17 5.73 -2.78
N PRO A 85 -10.52 4.52 -2.31
CA PRO A 85 -10.86 4.29 -0.91
C PRO A 85 -9.82 4.79 0.08
N SER A 86 -8.53 4.53 -0.16
CA SER A 86 -7.44 4.99 0.71
C SER A 86 -7.38 6.52 0.82
N ASN A 87 -7.54 7.23 -0.30
CA ASN A 87 -7.56 8.69 -0.30
C ASN A 87 -8.83 9.24 0.36
N THR A 88 -9.97 8.58 0.16
CA THR A 88 -11.24 8.94 0.82
C THR A 88 -11.10 8.84 2.32
N GLU A 89 -10.61 7.74 2.85
CA GLU A 89 -10.37 7.56 4.28
C GLU A 89 -9.44 8.65 4.85
N SER A 90 -8.36 8.95 4.14
CA SER A 90 -7.41 10.00 4.53
C SER A 90 -8.06 11.38 4.55
N LEU A 91 -8.90 11.74 3.54
CA LEU A 91 -9.63 13.01 3.51
C LEU A 91 -10.54 13.18 4.72
N PHE A 92 -11.27 12.14 5.11
CA PHE A 92 -12.13 12.18 6.28
C PHE A 92 -11.31 12.26 7.58
N ALA A 93 -10.23 11.50 7.69
CA ALA A 93 -9.37 11.48 8.87
C ALA A 93 -8.70 12.84 9.15
N ILE A 94 -8.34 13.59 8.10
CA ILE A 94 -7.76 14.93 8.24
C ILE A 94 -8.80 16.06 8.34
N GLY A 95 -10.10 15.70 8.48
CA GLY A 95 -11.18 16.69 8.63
C GLY A 95 -11.63 17.36 7.33
N ALA A 96 -11.24 16.88 6.15
CA ALA A 96 -11.67 17.39 4.85
C ALA A 96 -13.01 16.77 4.37
N GLY A 97 -13.69 15.98 5.19
CA GLY A 97 -14.93 15.29 4.81
C GLY A 97 -16.05 16.19 4.32
N ASP A 98 -16.20 17.40 4.89
CA ASP A 98 -17.19 18.40 4.46
C ASP A 98 -16.93 18.95 3.03
N GLN A 99 -15.72 18.74 2.48
CA GLN A 99 -15.34 19.13 1.13
C GLN A 99 -15.63 18.01 0.11
N VAL A 100 -15.92 16.78 0.57
CA VAL A 100 -16.13 15.60 -0.30
C VAL A 100 -17.59 15.57 -0.78
N GLU A 101 -17.80 15.77 -2.08
CA GLU A 101 -19.12 15.76 -2.71
C GLU A 101 -19.58 14.36 -3.12
N ALA A 102 -18.64 13.52 -3.63
CA ALA A 102 -18.92 12.17 -4.07
C ALA A 102 -17.67 11.29 -3.98
N VAL A 103 -17.87 9.98 -3.75
CA VAL A 103 -16.82 8.99 -3.74
C VAL A 103 -17.21 7.76 -4.59
N ASP A 104 -16.23 6.91 -4.93
CA ASP A 104 -16.48 5.71 -5.71
C ASP A 104 -17.24 4.61 -4.93
N GLU A 105 -17.64 3.57 -5.66
CA GLU A 105 -18.46 2.45 -5.14
C GLU A 105 -17.79 1.63 -4.01
N PHE A 106 -16.46 1.69 -3.88
CA PHE A 106 -15.68 0.98 -2.85
C PHE A 106 -15.23 1.89 -1.69
N SER A 107 -15.47 3.18 -1.80
CA SER A 107 -15.18 4.16 -0.74
C SER A 107 -16.35 4.23 0.24
N ASP A 108 -16.50 3.20 1.06
CA ASP A 108 -17.60 2.99 2.02
C ASP A 108 -17.21 3.28 3.48
N HIS A 109 -15.99 3.71 3.70
CA HIS A 109 -15.48 4.12 5.01
C HIS A 109 -14.92 5.56 4.95
N PRO A 110 -15.25 6.39 5.96
CA PRO A 110 -16.20 6.15 7.05
C PRO A 110 -17.67 6.10 6.57
N GLU A 111 -18.60 5.65 7.42
CA GLU A 111 -20.02 5.45 7.06
C GLU A 111 -20.70 6.72 6.49
N GLU A 112 -20.21 7.90 6.87
CA GLU A 112 -20.67 9.20 6.37
C GLU A 112 -20.16 9.56 4.97
N ALA A 113 -19.22 8.81 4.38
CA ALA A 113 -18.72 9.07 3.04
C ALA A 113 -19.86 8.99 2.01
N PRO A 114 -19.99 10.00 1.10
CA PRO A 114 -21.08 10.06 0.12
C PRO A 114 -20.83 9.08 -1.04
N THR A 115 -20.95 7.77 -0.74
CA THR A 115 -20.71 6.67 -1.69
C THR A 115 -21.69 6.72 -2.85
N THR A 116 -21.18 6.57 -4.05
CA THR A 116 -21.94 6.60 -5.31
C THR A 116 -21.69 5.34 -6.13
N ASP A 117 -22.21 5.30 -7.36
CA ASP A 117 -21.92 4.27 -8.35
C ASP A 117 -20.76 4.65 -9.30
N LEU A 118 -19.97 5.66 -8.96
CA LEU A 118 -18.73 5.98 -9.68
C LEU A 118 -17.73 4.85 -9.48
N SER A 119 -16.98 4.53 -10.53
CA SER A 119 -15.94 3.51 -10.45
C SER A 119 -14.56 4.14 -10.28
N GLY A 120 -13.81 3.69 -9.27
CA GLY A 120 -12.40 4.06 -9.10
C GLY A 120 -11.47 3.35 -10.10
N PHE A 121 -11.86 2.16 -10.61
CA PHE A 121 -11.06 1.39 -11.57
C PHE A 121 -11.26 1.80 -13.02
N ILE A 122 -12.49 2.13 -13.41
CA ILE A 122 -12.86 2.55 -14.77
C ILE A 122 -13.69 3.83 -14.68
N PRO A 123 -13.08 4.95 -14.24
CA PRO A 123 -13.81 6.19 -14.05
C PRO A 123 -14.36 6.74 -15.36
N ASN A 124 -15.54 7.36 -15.30
CA ASN A 124 -16.19 7.97 -16.43
C ASN A 124 -16.21 9.50 -16.29
N VAL A 125 -15.55 10.21 -17.21
CA VAL A 125 -15.42 11.68 -17.19
C VAL A 125 -16.77 12.38 -17.16
N GLU A 126 -17.76 11.87 -17.91
CA GLU A 126 -19.10 12.48 -18.03
C GLU A 126 -19.85 12.35 -16.69
N ALA A 127 -19.81 11.15 -16.06
CA ALA A 127 -20.43 10.92 -14.75
C ALA A 127 -19.76 11.75 -13.64
N ILE A 128 -18.42 11.85 -13.64
CA ILE A 128 -17.68 12.71 -12.70
C ILE A 128 -18.07 14.17 -12.87
N SER A 129 -18.20 14.64 -14.11
CA SER A 129 -18.53 16.04 -14.42
C SER A 129 -19.92 16.45 -13.91
N GLU A 130 -20.86 15.50 -13.70
CA GLU A 130 -22.19 15.79 -13.17
C GLU A 130 -22.16 16.34 -11.73
N TYR A 131 -21.10 16.04 -10.98
CA TYR A 131 -20.87 16.56 -9.62
C TYR A 131 -20.26 17.97 -9.62
N ASP A 132 -19.89 18.53 -10.81
CA ASP A 132 -19.27 19.85 -10.95
C ASP A 132 -18.07 20.04 -9.98
N PRO A 133 -17.10 19.09 -9.97
CA PRO A 133 -16.01 19.10 -9.00
C PRO A 133 -15.03 20.24 -9.26
N ASP A 134 -14.47 20.79 -8.21
CA ASP A 134 -13.32 21.69 -8.28
C ASP A 134 -11.98 20.98 -7.99
N LEU A 135 -12.04 19.73 -7.53
CA LEU A 135 -10.92 18.80 -7.49
C LEU A 135 -11.40 17.35 -7.62
N VAL A 136 -10.73 16.58 -8.49
CA VAL A 136 -10.90 15.12 -8.56
C VAL A 136 -9.61 14.45 -8.09
N ILE A 137 -9.72 13.49 -7.17
CA ILE A 137 -8.57 12.71 -6.67
C ILE A 137 -8.72 11.28 -7.19
N LEU A 138 -7.67 10.78 -7.83
CA LEU A 138 -7.61 9.47 -8.48
C LEU A 138 -6.34 8.73 -8.06
N SER A 139 -6.36 7.39 -8.15
CA SER A 139 -5.13 6.63 -8.14
C SER A 139 -4.48 6.61 -9.54
N ASP A 140 -3.20 6.26 -9.61
CA ASP A 140 -2.44 6.16 -10.86
C ASP A 140 -2.92 5.03 -11.79
N SER A 141 -3.68 4.06 -11.27
CA SER A 141 -4.38 3.06 -12.09
C SER A 141 -5.38 3.68 -13.09
N ALA A 142 -5.87 4.89 -12.81
CA ALA A 142 -6.81 5.63 -13.63
C ALA A 142 -6.17 6.83 -14.38
N ILE A 143 -4.87 6.80 -14.63
CA ILE A 143 -4.09 7.91 -15.22
C ILE A 143 -4.63 8.39 -16.57
N ASP A 144 -5.10 7.46 -17.42
CA ASP A 144 -5.70 7.81 -18.72
C ASP A 144 -6.98 8.65 -18.57
N THR A 145 -7.77 8.39 -17.51
CA THR A 145 -8.97 9.19 -17.20
C THR A 145 -8.58 10.53 -16.60
N ALA A 146 -7.55 10.57 -15.77
CA ALA A 146 -7.03 11.83 -15.22
C ALA A 146 -6.57 12.78 -16.33
N GLU A 147 -5.88 12.30 -17.37
CA GLU A 147 -5.50 13.10 -18.54
C GLU A 147 -6.71 13.63 -19.29
N GLN A 148 -7.79 12.85 -19.39
CA GLN A 148 -9.03 13.29 -20.03
C GLN A 148 -9.76 14.36 -19.21
N LEU A 149 -9.80 14.23 -17.88
CA LEU A 149 -10.36 15.24 -16.98
C LEU A 149 -9.61 16.57 -17.10
N VAL A 150 -8.29 16.52 -17.09
CA VAL A 150 -7.44 17.70 -17.31
C VAL A 150 -7.68 18.33 -18.67
N ALA A 151 -7.89 17.54 -19.73
CA ALA A 151 -8.15 18.04 -21.07
C ALA A 151 -9.50 18.78 -21.21
N VAL A 152 -10.43 18.56 -20.30
CA VAL A 152 -11.72 19.27 -20.22
C VAL A 152 -11.77 20.31 -19.09
N ASP A 153 -10.59 20.74 -18.62
CA ASP A 153 -10.40 21.76 -17.57
C ASP A 153 -10.98 21.36 -16.20
N ILE A 154 -11.10 20.07 -15.88
CA ILE A 154 -11.45 19.58 -14.54
C ILE A 154 -10.16 19.41 -13.74
N PRO A 155 -10.02 20.11 -12.62
CA PRO A 155 -8.85 19.98 -11.73
C PRO A 155 -8.70 18.55 -11.20
N THR A 156 -7.50 18.00 -11.32
CA THR A 156 -7.26 16.59 -11.01
C THR A 156 -5.92 16.39 -10.29
N LEU A 157 -5.92 15.59 -9.24
CA LEU A 157 -4.75 15.15 -8.51
C LEU A 157 -4.65 13.61 -8.62
N VAL A 158 -3.49 13.10 -9.03
CA VAL A 158 -3.25 11.66 -9.20
C VAL A 158 -2.22 11.19 -8.18
N LEU A 159 -2.67 10.41 -7.20
CA LEU A 159 -1.81 9.86 -6.17
C LEU A 159 -1.50 8.38 -6.50
N PRO A 160 -0.23 7.99 -6.55
CA PRO A 160 0.14 6.59 -6.76
C PRO A 160 -0.27 5.73 -5.55
N GLY A 161 -0.38 4.42 -5.76
CA GLY A 161 -0.48 3.49 -4.64
C GLY A 161 0.75 3.62 -3.74
N ALA A 162 0.56 3.59 -2.43
CA ALA A 162 1.68 3.59 -1.49
C ALA A 162 2.52 2.33 -1.68
N THR A 163 3.82 2.49 -1.66
CA THR A 163 4.79 1.38 -1.74
C THR A 163 5.36 1.01 -0.38
N ASP A 164 5.30 1.94 0.56
CA ASP A 164 5.70 1.77 1.95
C ASP A 164 4.89 2.69 2.88
N LEU A 165 5.16 2.63 4.19
CA LEU A 165 4.48 3.46 5.19
C LEU A 165 4.81 4.95 5.06
N GLU A 166 6.00 5.29 4.59
CA GLU A 166 6.38 6.68 4.39
C GLU A 166 5.54 7.34 3.31
N ASP A 167 5.18 6.59 2.26
CA ASP A 167 4.22 7.05 1.25
C ASP A 167 2.84 7.35 1.87
N VAL A 168 2.37 6.54 2.83
CA VAL A 168 1.10 6.78 3.53
C VAL A 168 1.15 8.12 4.28
N TYR A 169 2.23 8.35 5.03
CA TYR A 169 2.40 9.60 5.78
C TYR A 169 2.52 10.81 4.85
N ALA A 170 3.30 10.67 3.77
CA ALA A 170 3.50 11.72 2.79
C ALA A 170 2.21 12.08 2.05
N GLN A 171 1.42 11.08 1.64
CA GLN A 171 0.15 11.29 0.96
C GLN A 171 -0.89 11.92 1.89
N THR A 172 -0.96 11.49 3.16
CA THR A 172 -1.82 12.11 4.18
C THR A 172 -1.51 13.60 4.31
N ARG A 173 -0.22 13.97 4.45
CA ARG A 173 0.22 15.36 4.53
C ARG A 173 -0.04 16.15 3.25
N LEU A 174 0.19 15.55 2.09
CA LEU A 174 -0.10 16.17 0.79
C LEU A 174 -1.60 16.48 0.63
N LEU A 175 -2.48 15.56 1.03
CA LEU A 175 -3.92 15.80 1.06
C LEU A 175 -4.27 16.98 1.99
N GLY A 176 -3.61 17.09 3.14
CA GLY A 176 -3.76 18.26 4.03
C GLY A 176 -3.36 19.58 3.37
N GLU A 177 -2.24 19.60 2.64
CA GLU A 177 -1.80 20.81 1.92
C GLU A 177 -2.81 21.24 0.85
N VAL A 178 -3.31 20.30 0.04
CA VAL A 178 -4.22 20.64 -1.07
C VAL A 178 -5.65 20.94 -0.63
N THR A 179 -6.04 20.51 0.58
CA THR A 179 -7.38 20.78 1.15
C THR A 179 -7.40 21.93 2.15
N GLY A 180 -6.21 22.39 2.59
CA GLY A 180 -6.07 23.42 3.62
C GLY A 180 -6.18 22.89 5.05
N ASN A 181 -6.11 21.57 5.26
CA ASN A 181 -6.18 20.89 6.57
C ASN A 181 -4.78 20.40 7.01
N THR A 182 -3.77 21.25 6.87
CA THR A 182 -2.35 20.90 7.05
C THR A 182 -2.03 20.44 8.47
N GLU A 183 -2.57 21.13 9.51
CA GLU A 183 -2.32 20.80 10.92
C GLU A 183 -2.95 19.46 11.32
N GLU A 184 -4.17 19.21 10.84
CA GLU A 184 -4.90 17.96 11.07
C GLU A 184 -4.19 16.79 10.35
N ALA A 185 -3.73 17.01 9.13
CA ALA A 185 -3.01 16.01 8.36
C ALA A 185 -1.65 15.63 8.96
N ASP A 186 -0.95 16.62 9.51
CA ASP A 186 0.31 16.37 10.22
C ASP A 186 0.07 15.55 11.48
N THR A 187 -0.95 15.95 12.24
CA THR A 187 -1.38 15.22 13.45
C THR A 187 -1.79 13.78 13.13
N GLU A 188 -2.53 13.57 12.05
CA GLU A 188 -3.00 12.24 11.65
C GLU A 188 -1.84 11.36 11.16
N ALA A 189 -0.94 11.90 10.35
CA ALA A 189 0.24 11.15 9.91
C ALA A 189 1.13 10.73 11.09
N ASP A 190 1.34 11.63 12.06
CA ASP A 190 2.10 11.33 13.29
C ASP A 190 1.38 10.30 14.17
N ARG A 191 0.03 10.32 14.21
CA ARG A 191 -0.77 9.32 14.92
C ARG A 191 -0.56 7.94 14.29
N ILE A 192 -0.72 7.82 12.96
CA ILE A 192 -0.56 6.56 12.24
C ILE A 192 0.84 5.98 12.51
N GLU A 193 1.89 6.79 12.38
CA GLU A 193 3.27 6.36 12.63
C GLU A 193 3.46 5.89 14.08
N THR A 194 2.99 6.65 15.05
CA THR A 194 3.16 6.35 16.47
C THR A 194 2.43 5.06 16.85
N GLU A 195 1.15 4.94 16.49
CA GLU A 195 0.33 3.78 16.85
C GLU A 195 0.81 2.51 16.14
N PHE A 196 1.19 2.60 14.85
CA PHE A 196 1.80 1.49 14.13
C PHE A 196 3.06 0.98 14.84
N ASN A 197 3.98 1.89 15.18
CA ASN A 197 5.22 1.55 15.85
C ASN A 197 4.98 0.92 17.23
N GLU A 198 4.04 1.45 18.03
CA GLU A 198 3.68 0.88 19.33
C GLU A 198 3.14 -0.55 19.22
N VAL A 199 2.32 -0.83 18.21
CA VAL A 199 1.79 -2.18 17.95
C VAL A 199 2.90 -3.15 17.57
N VAL A 200 3.79 -2.76 16.67
CA VAL A 200 4.94 -3.56 16.22
C VAL A 200 5.88 -3.84 17.40
N GLU A 201 6.28 -2.81 18.15
CA GLU A 201 7.18 -2.97 19.31
C GLU A 201 6.60 -3.93 20.37
N ALA A 202 5.28 -3.82 20.63
CA ALA A 202 4.62 -4.71 21.57
C ALA A 202 4.59 -6.17 21.09
N ALA A 203 4.40 -6.42 19.81
CA ALA A 203 4.43 -7.77 19.23
C ALA A 203 5.86 -8.33 19.22
N CYS A 204 6.86 -7.54 18.82
CA CYS A 204 8.27 -7.92 18.83
C CYS A 204 8.76 -8.30 20.24
N ALA A 205 8.31 -7.58 21.27
CA ALA A 205 8.67 -7.88 22.65
C ALA A 205 8.18 -9.26 23.12
N GLU A 206 7.01 -9.68 22.65
CA GLU A 206 6.46 -11.03 22.94
C GLU A 206 7.11 -12.12 22.08
N LEU A 207 7.45 -11.82 20.83
CA LEU A 207 8.07 -12.75 19.89
C LEU A 207 9.52 -13.11 20.29
N GLY A 208 10.29 -12.14 20.81
CA GLY A 208 11.69 -12.30 21.21
C GLY A 208 12.55 -12.72 20.01
N ASP A 209 13.33 -13.81 20.18
CA ASP A 209 14.21 -14.35 19.12
C ASP A 209 13.49 -15.36 18.18
N THR A 210 12.17 -15.55 18.34
CA THR A 210 11.40 -16.48 17.51
C THR A 210 11.13 -15.85 16.14
N VAL A 211 11.36 -16.60 15.06
CA VAL A 211 10.99 -16.21 13.70
C VAL A 211 9.82 -17.08 13.26
N LEU A 212 8.66 -16.45 13.03
CA LEU A 212 7.49 -17.11 12.47
C LEU A 212 7.46 -16.96 10.97
N THR A 213 7.00 -18.00 10.29
CA THR A 213 6.72 -17.98 8.85
C THR A 213 5.25 -17.73 8.60
N PHE A 214 4.92 -17.02 7.54
CA PHE A 214 3.53 -16.77 7.19
C PHE A 214 3.24 -16.95 5.71
N TYR A 215 1.96 -17.15 5.41
CA TYR A 215 1.36 -17.13 4.10
C TYR A 215 0.14 -16.23 4.11
N GLN A 216 0.08 -15.26 3.20
CA GLN A 216 -1.16 -14.51 2.97
C GLN A 216 -1.87 -15.07 1.74
N GLU A 217 -3.13 -15.44 1.90
CA GLU A 217 -4.01 -15.89 0.82
C GLU A 217 -4.93 -14.75 0.41
N LEU A 218 -4.76 -14.25 -0.80
CA LEU A 218 -5.51 -13.12 -1.34
C LEU A 218 -6.84 -13.55 -1.94
N ASP A 219 -6.92 -14.79 -2.46
CA ASP A 219 -8.12 -15.37 -3.05
C ASP A 219 -8.05 -16.91 -3.06
N GLU A 220 -9.16 -17.55 -3.41
CA GLU A 220 -9.30 -19.02 -3.49
C GLU A 220 -8.38 -19.71 -4.53
N THR A 221 -7.73 -18.93 -5.40
CA THR A 221 -6.80 -19.43 -6.42
C THR A 221 -5.35 -19.38 -5.96
N LEU A 222 -5.11 -19.10 -4.67
CA LEU A 222 -3.82 -19.09 -3.99
C LEU A 222 -2.85 -17.98 -4.46
N PHE A 223 -3.37 -16.84 -4.91
CA PHE A 223 -2.53 -15.66 -5.03
C PHE A 223 -2.06 -15.19 -3.65
N SER A 224 -0.83 -14.74 -3.59
CA SER A 224 -0.20 -14.23 -2.37
C SER A 224 0.51 -12.91 -2.65
N ALA A 225 0.94 -12.22 -1.59
CA ALA A 225 1.76 -11.01 -1.68
C ALA A 225 3.15 -11.30 -1.11
N THR A 226 4.21 -10.87 -1.81
CA THR A 226 5.59 -10.96 -1.33
C THR A 226 5.95 -9.81 -0.40
N SER A 227 7.08 -9.91 0.29
CA SER A 227 7.63 -8.84 1.14
C SER A 227 7.97 -7.55 0.36
N ALA A 228 8.04 -7.60 -0.98
CA ALA A 228 8.26 -6.43 -1.82
C ALA A 228 6.99 -5.57 -2.05
N THR A 229 5.80 -6.05 -1.65
CA THR A 229 4.55 -5.30 -1.74
C THR A 229 4.33 -4.43 -0.50
N PHE A 230 3.48 -3.40 -0.60
CA PHE A 230 3.08 -2.59 0.55
C PHE A 230 2.61 -3.45 1.75
N VAL A 231 1.69 -4.38 1.47
CA VAL A 231 1.16 -5.29 2.50
C VAL A 231 2.26 -6.19 3.07
N GLY A 232 3.15 -6.69 2.21
CA GLY A 232 4.29 -7.51 2.63
C GLY A 232 5.24 -6.80 3.58
N GLN A 233 5.47 -5.50 3.40
CA GLN A 233 6.31 -4.69 4.28
C GLN A 233 5.69 -4.49 5.67
N ILE A 234 4.36 -4.49 5.78
CA ILE A 234 3.69 -4.44 7.07
C ILE A 234 4.03 -5.71 7.88
N TYR A 235 3.95 -6.89 7.26
CA TYR A 235 4.34 -8.14 7.90
C TYR A 235 5.84 -8.19 8.24
N ASP A 236 6.69 -7.62 7.36
CA ASP A 236 8.15 -7.56 7.57
C ASP A 236 8.50 -6.77 8.82
N ALA A 237 7.76 -5.69 9.14
CA ALA A 237 7.95 -4.93 10.38
C ALA A 237 7.76 -5.79 11.64
N PHE A 238 6.96 -6.84 11.59
CA PHE A 238 6.80 -7.81 12.68
C PHE A 238 7.86 -8.92 12.68
N GLY A 239 8.86 -8.87 11.81
CA GLY A 239 9.90 -9.91 11.70
C GLY A 239 9.36 -11.24 11.17
N LEU A 240 8.22 -11.24 10.47
CA LEU A 240 7.63 -12.43 9.89
C LEU A 240 8.29 -12.79 8.55
N ARG A 241 8.60 -14.06 8.36
CA ARG A 241 9.19 -14.54 7.10
C ARG A 241 8.11 -15.01 6.14
N ASN A 242 8.03 -14.33 5.00
CA ASN A 242 7.05 -14.60 3.95
C ASN A 242 7.45 -15.83 3.10
N ILE A 243 6.63 -16.88 3.05
CA ILE A 243 6.91 -18.04 2.19
C ILE A 243 6.76 -17.68 0.70
N ALA A 244 5.94 -16.68 0.35
CA ALA A 244 5.71 -16.28 -1.03
C ALA A 244 6.96 -15.69 -1.72
N ASP A 245 7.95 -15.20 -0.94
CA ASP A 245 9.19 -14.65 -1.50
C ASP A 245 9.99 -15.70 -2.28
N GLN A 246 9.89 -16.98 -1.91
CA GLN A 246 10.56 -18.07 -2.60
C GLN A 246 9.89 -18.43 -3.94
N ALA A 247 8.62 -18.05 -4.11
CA ALA A 247 7.86 -18.26 -5.36
C ALA A 247 7.86 -17.00 -6.25
N ALA A 248 8.47 -15.91 -5.81
CA ALA A 248 8.52 -14.67 -6.56
C ALA A 248 9.31 -14.86 -7.86
N ASP A 249 8.67 -14.57 -8.98
CA ASP A 249 9.31 -14.37 -10.25
C ASP A 249 9.23 -12.88 -10.64
N GLY A 250 10.12 -12.44 -11.52
CA GLY A 250 10.13 -11.03 -11.93
C GLY A 250 8.90 -10.61 -12.75
N GLU A 251 7.99 -11.52 -13.05
CA GLU A 251 6.79 -11.30 -13.87
C GLU A 251 5.52 -11.14 -13.03
N SER A 252 5.52 -11.63 -11.77
CA SER A 252 4.35 -11.59 -10.87
C SER A 252 4.06 -10.20 -10.26
N GLY A 253 4.99 -9.25 -10.40
CA GLY A 253 4.82 -7.90 -9.81
C GLY A 253 4.68 -7.90 -8.28
N GLY A 254 5.21 -8.93 -7.63
CA GLY A 254 5.09 -9.12 -6.18
C GLY A 254 3.87 -9.95 -5.74
N TYR A 255 3.07 -10.44 -6.68
CA TYR A 255 1.85 -11.22 -6.39
C TYR A 255 1.88 -12.60 -7.07
N PRO A 256 2.71 -13.54 -6.58
CA PRO A 256 2.80 -14.87 -7.16
C PRO A 256 1.55 -15.70 -6.84
N GLN A 257 1.19 -16.59 -7.80
CA GLN A 257 0.23 -17.65 -7.54
C GLN A 257 0.96 -18.88 -7.02
N LEU A 258 0.62 -19.33 -5.82
CA LEU A 258 1.22 -20.50 -5.18
C LEU A 258 0.47 -21.78 -5.57
N SER A 259 1.01 -22.93 -5.17
CA SER A 259 0.30 -24.21 -5.24
C SER A 259 0.04 -24.78 -3.84
N THR A 260 -0.96 -25.63 -3.73
CA THR A 260 -1.26 -26.35 -2.50
C THR A 260 -0.05 -27.11 -1.98
N GLU A 261 0.68 -27.79 -2.87
CA GLU A 261 1.88 -28.57 -2.53
C GLU A 261 2.99 -27.67 -1.97
N PHE A 262 3.16 -26.47 -2.55
CA PHE A 262 4.16 -25.51 -2.08
C PHE A 262 3.85 -25.02 -0.67
N VAL A 263 2.59 -24.62 -0.40
CA VAL A 263 2.18 -24.16 0.94
C VAL A 263 2.38 -25.26 2.00
N VAL A 264 2.04 -26.51 1.66
CA VAL A 264 2.24 -27.66 2.56
C VAL A 264 3.73 -27.94 2.79
N GLU A 265 4.59 -27.81 1.75
CA GLU A 265 6.04 -28.02 1.86
C GLU A 265 6.71 -26.93 2.71
N GLU A 266 6.34 -25.66 2.53
CA GLU A 266 6.86 -24.52 3.29
C GLU A 266 6.34 -24.48 4.73
N ASN A 267 5.18 -25.09 4.99
CA ASN A 267 4.61 -25.31 6.30
C ASN A 267 4.56 -24.03 7.18
N PRO A 268 3.81 -22.99 6.78
CA PRO A 268 3.78 -21.72 7.49
C PRO A 268 3.19 -21.85 8.90
N ASP A 269 3.72 -21.04 9.83
CA ASP A 269 3.23 -20.94 11.21
C ASP A 269 1.93 -20.13 11.31
N LEU A 270 1.71 -19.19 10.38
CA LEU A 270 0.54 -18.32 10.30
C LEU A 270 -0.03 -18.34 8.89
N ILE A 271 -1.35 -18.31 8.76
CA ILE A 271 -2.06 -18.06 7.50
C ILE A 271 -2.99 -16.87 7.72
N PHE A 272 -2.83 -15.83 6.88
CA PHE A 272 -3.73 -14.68 6.82
C PHE A 272 -4.59 -14.78 5.56
N VAL A 273 -5.90 -14.62 5.69
CA VAL A 273 -6.87 -14.77 4.61
C VAL A 273 -7.62 -13.46 4.45
N SER A 274 -7.52 -12.81 3.29
CA SER A 274 -8.11 -11.50 3.03
C SER A 274 -9.33 -11.55 2.10
N TYR A 275 -10.11 -12.63 2.18
CA TYR A 275 -11.36 -12.80 1.43
C TYR A 275 -12.31 -13.76 2.15
N GLY A 276 -13.60 -13.73 1.74
CA GLY A 276 -14.61 -14.64 2.27
C GLY A 276 -15.07 -14.30 3.68
N ASP A 277 -15.38 -15.32 4.45
CA ASP A 277 -15.89 -15.22 5.82
C ASP A 277 -15.34 -16.36 6.70
N GLU A 278 -15.86 -16.52 7.92
CA GLU A 278 -15.41 -17.57 8.86
C GLU A 278 -15.47 -19.00 8.27
N SER A 279 -16.37 -19.26 7.31
CA SER A 279 -16.43 -20.56 6.64
C SER A 279 -15.23 -20.82 5.72
N THR A 280 -14.52 -19.78 5.32
CA THR A 280 -13.29 -19.87 4.52
C THR A 280 -12.16 -20.52 5.33
N ILE A 281 -12.06 -20.23 6.62
CA ILE A 281 -11.09 -20.86 7.52
C ILE A 281 -11.31 -22.39 7.56
N GLU A 282 -12.57 -22.81 7.71
CA GLU A 282 -12.93 -24.25 7.70
C GLU A 282 -12.58 -24.88 6.34
N ALA A 283 -12.91 -24.20 5.24
CA ALA A 283 -12.62 -24.70 3.89
C ALA A 283 -11.12 -24.83 3.61
N ILE A 284 -10.29 -23.93 4.13
CA ILE A 284 -8.82 -24.02 4.05
C ILE A 284 -8.30 -25.23 4.82
N ALA A 285 -8.79 -25.45 6.05
CA ALA A 285 -8.38 -26.58 6.87
C ALA A 285 -8.78 -27.94 6.28
N GLU A 286 -9.87 -27.99 5.48
CA GLU A 286 -10.33 -29.19 4.77
C GLU A 286 -9.56 -29.48 3.45
N ARG A 287 -8.68 -28.61 3.01
CA ARG A 287 -7.88 -28.85 1.79
C ARG A 287 -6.96 -30.05 1.98
N PRO A 288 -6.64 -30.80 0.89
CA PRO A 288 -5.74 -31.95 0.97
C PRO A 288 -4.38 -31.60 1.60
N ALA A 289 -4.02 -32.32 2.65
CA ALA A 289 -2.79 -32.19 3.44
C ALA A 289 -2.65 -30.88 4.24
N PHE A 290 -3.60 -29.98 4.24
CA PHE A 290 -3.56 -28.77 5.08
C PHE A 290 -3.71 -29.09 6.57
N ASP A 291 -4.28 -30.24 6.91
CA ASP A 291 -4.33 -30.77 8.27
C ASP A 291 -2.94 -31.05 8.89
N THR A 292 -1.88 -31.00 8.07
CA THR A 292 -0.47 -31.13 8.54
C THR A 292 0.29 -29.79 8.54
N VAL A 293 -0.33 -28.69 8.12
CA VAL A 293 0.27 -27.36 8.14
C VAL A 293 0.23 -26.78 9.55
N ALA A 294 1.36 -26.25 10.02
CA ALA A 294 1.51 -25.75 11.37
C ALA A 294 0.43 -24.72 11.76
N ALA A 295 0.10 -23.80 10.84
CA ALA A 295 -0.94 -22.82 11.06
C ALA A 295 -2.33 -23.46 11.30
N VAL A 296 -2.65 -24.55 10.59
CA VAL A 296 -3.92 -25.28 10.76
C VAL A 296 -3.89 -26.12 12.04
N GLU A 297 -2.79 -26.83 12.33
CA GLU A 297 -2.65 -27.62 13.56
C GLU A 297 -2.76 -26.77 14.83
N ASN A 298 -2.34 -25.51 14.75
CA ASN A 298 -2.30 -24.58 15.87
C ASN A 298 -3.45 -23.56 15.89
N ASP A 299 -4.49 -23.72 15.09
CA ASP A 299 -5.58 -22.74 14.99
C ASP A 299 -5.07 -21.30 14.73
N ALA A 300 -4.07 -21.15 13.85
CA ALA A 300 -3.42 -19.90 13.49
C ALA A 300 -3.73 -19.46 12.03
N VAL A 301 -4.95 -19.72 11.60
CA VAL A 301 -5.53 -19.22 10.35
C VAL A 301 -6.41 -18.02 10.69
N HIS A 302 -6.02 -16.83 10.27
CA HIS A 302 -6.64 -15.57 10.64
C HIS A 302 -7.35 -14.94 9.45
N LEU A 303 -8.66 -14.70 9.58
CA LEU A 303 -9.43 -13.95 8.59
C LEU A 303 -9.19 -12.46 8.81
N LEU A 304 -8.78 -11.77 7.75
CA LEU A 304 -8.62 -10.33 7.71
C LEU A 304 -9.84 -9.69 7.04
N ASP A 305 -10.19 -8.49 7.47
CA ASP A 305 -11.06 -7.64 6.69
C ASP A 305 -10.36 -7.26 5.38
N ALA A 306 -10.98 -7.57 4.23
CA ALA A 306 -10.38 -7.38 2.92
C ALA A 306 -10.07 -5.91 2.62
N ASP A 307 -10.89 -4.98 3.12
CA ASP A 307 -10.72 -3.55 2.94
C ASP A 307 -9.55 -3.04 3.77
N ILE A 308 -9.44 -3.46 5.03
CA ILE A 308 -8.32 -3.10 5.90
C ILE A 308 -7.00 -3.65 5.34
N ALA A 309 -7.00 -4.90 4.87
CA ALA A 309 -5.81 -5.57 4.36
C ALA A 309 -5.36 -5.11 2.97
N SER A 310 -6.13 -4.26 2.26
CA SER A 310 -5.84 -3.84 0.89
C SER A 310 -5.70 -2.33 0.70
N ARG A 311 -5.91 -1.53 1.76
CA ARG A 311 -5.90 -0.07 1.69
C ARG A 311 -4.67 0.51 2.40
N TRP A 312 -4.05 1.51 1.77
CA TRP A 312 -2.91 2.25 2.31
C TRP A 312 -3.36 3.61 2.87
N GLY A 313 -4.10 3.58 3.96
CA GLY A 313 -4.68 4.77 4.59
C GLY A 313 -4.59 4.71 6.11
N PRO A 314 -5.38 5.53 6.82
CA PRO A 314 -5.36 5.61 8.28
C PRO A 314 -5.58 4.28 9.00
N ARG A 315 -6.32 3.34 8.35
CA ARG A 315 -6.60 2.00 8.90
C ARG A 315 -5.46 0.99 8.74
N VAL A 316 -4.28 1.41 8.26
CA VAL A 316 -3.08 0.57 8.32
C VAL A 316 -2.71 0.19 9.76
N VAL A 317 -3.11 1.01 10.72
CA VAL A 317 -2.95 0.71 12.16
C VAL A 317 -3.84 -0.46 12.57
N ASP A 318 -5.10 -0.49 12.11
CA ASP A 318 -6.03 -1.60 12.39
C ASP A 318 -5.48 -2.92 11.79
N PHE A 319 -4.86 -2.83 10.60
CA PHE A 319 -4.20 -3.99 10.00
C PHE A 319 -3.00 -4.45 10.83
N ALA A 320 -2.17 -3.52 11.30
CA ALA A 320 -1.06 -3.84 12.18
C ALA A 320 -1.53 -4.49 13.50
N GLU A 321 -2.64 -4.02 14.08
CA GLU A 321 -3.24 -4.60 15.28
C GLU A 321 -3.64 -6.06 15.06
N LEU A 322 -4.32 -6.37 13.94
CA LEU A 322 -4.70 -7.75 13.59
C LEU A 322 -3.48 -8.67 13.45
N VAL A 323 -2.43 -8.21 12.76
CA VAL A 323 -1.18 -8.97 12.61
C VAL A 323 -0.48 -9.12 13.96
N GLY A 324 -0.39 -8.05 14.75
CA GLY A 324 0.24 -8.05 16.07
C GLY A 324 -0.45 -8.98 17.07
N GLU A 325 -1.78 -9.10 17.02
CA GLU A 325 -2.52 -10.06 17.84
C GLU A 325 -2.20 -11.50 17.44
N ALA A 326 -2.21 -11.81 16.12
CA ALA A 326 -1.85 -13.14 15.61
C ALA A 326 -0.42 -13.54 15.98
N VAL A 327 0.54 -12.62 15.94
CA VAL A 327 1.93 -12.84 16.36
C VAL A 327 2.00 -13.16 17.85
N LYS A 328 1.35 -12.37 18.71
CA LYS A 328 1.34 -12.58 20.18
C LYS A 328 0.72 -13.92 20.57
N GLU A 329 -0.38 -14.30 19.92
CA GLU A 329 -1.04 -15.59 20.15
C GLU A 329 -0.14 -16.76 19.77
N SER A 330 0.67 -16.63 18.74
CA SER A 330 1.58 -17.68 18.26
C SER A 330 2.89 -17.71 19.05
N ALA A 331 3.41 -16.58 19.50
CA ALA A 331 4.61 -16.52 20.34
C ALA A 331 4.44 -17.19 21.72
N GLY A 332 3.22 -17.27 22.23
CA GLY A 332 2.88 -17.89 23.52
C GLY A 332 2.75 -19.41 23.49
N ARG A 333 2.91 -20.05 22.34
CA ARG A 333 2.75 -21.51 22.13
C ARG A 333 4.10 -22.18 22.03
#